data_5fb8696a807b8f4c4ee4db54675e550e
#
_entry.id   5fb8696a807b8f4c4ee4db54675e550e
#
_cell.length_a   1.000
_cell.length_b   1.000
_cell.length_c   1.000
_cell.angle_alpha   90.00
_cell.angle_beta   90.00
_cell.angle_gamma   90.00
#
_symmetry.space_group_name_H-M   'P 1'
#
loop_
_entity.id
_entity.type
_entity.pdbx_description
1 polymer ?
#
loop_
_entity_poly.entity_id
_entity_poly.type
_entity_poly.pdbx_seq_one_letter_code
_entity_poly.pdbx_strand_id
1 'polypeptide(L)'
;MRIVIAEDTVLLREGLAGLLEDAGHEVVARVGDAEALLAVVAEHEPDLAVVDVRMPPDYEDEGMRAAAAIRQSHPGTAVLVLSQHIETRHAVELVAAGGGFGYLLKDRVLDVDDFLDAARRVNEGGSAVDPEVVSTLLSTKRGEDTLGELTPREREVLALMAEGRTNAAIAKRLWLTERTVETHVRSILGKLGLSISGDDHRRVLAVLTYLRAFTV
;
A
#
# COMPACT_ATOMS: atom_id res chain seq x y z
N MET A 1 11.86 24.94 1.25
CA MET A 1 12.38 23.58 0.98
C MET A 1 12.81 23.52 -0.46
N ARG A 2 13.91 22.82 -0.75
CA ARG A 2 14.33 22.41 -2.10
C ARG A 2 13.69 21.05 -2.39
N ILE A 3 12.93 20.97 -3.47
CA ILE A 3 12.08 19.82 -3.76
C ILE A 3 12.41 19.28 -5.16
N VAL A 4 12.46 17.95 -5.29
CA VAL A 4 12.42 17.27 -6.58
C VAL A 4 11.07 16.56 -6.75
N ILE A 5 10.57 16.52 -7.98
CA ILE A 5 9.31 15.84 -8.32
C ILE A 5 9.59 14.78 -9.38
N ALA A 6 9.16 13.54 -9.11
CA ALA A 6 9.15 12.45 -10.07
C ALA A 6 7.71 11.99 -10.32
N GLU A 7 7.22 12.27 -11.51
CA GLU A 7 5.86 11.98 -11.96
C GLU A 7 5.88 11.87 -13.48
N ASP A 8 5.39 10.77 -14.05
CA ASP A 8 5.42 10.56 -15.50
C ASP A 8 4.37 11.40 -16.24
N THR A 9 3.23 11.65 -15.61
CA THR A 9 2.15 12.47 -16.16
C THR A 9 2.52 13.95 -16.14
N VAL A 10 2.86 14.51 -17.29
CA VAL A 10 3.33 15.91 -17.43
C VAL A 10 2.41 16.91 -16.76
N LEU A 11 1.09 16.81 -16.97
CA LEU A 11 0.12 17.75 -16.39
C LEU A 11 0.14 17.74 -14.87
N LEU A 12 0.20 16.56 -14.26
CA LEU A 12 0.24 16.44 -12.80
C LEU A 12 1.58 16.94 -12.25
N ARG A 13 2.69 16.57 -12.89
CA ARG A 13 4.04 17.04 -12.52
C ARG A 13 4.13 18.57 -12.50
N GLU A 14 3.66 19.24 -13.55
CA GLU A 14 3.68 20.70 -13.62
C GLU A 14 2.66 21.32 -12.64
N GLY A 15 1.52 20.69 -12.42
CA GLY A 15 0.55 21.11 -11.41
C GLY A 15 1.11 21.07 -10.00
N LEU A 16 1.77 19.96 -9.61
CA LEU A 16 2.45 19.80 -8.32
C LEU A 16 3.57 20.84 -8.14
N ALA A 17 4.35 21.08 -9.20
CA ALA A 17 5.42 22.06 -9.17
C ALA A 17 4.86 23.46 -8.92
N GLY A 18 3.82 23.87 -9.65
CA GLY A 18 3.16 25.16 -9.46
C GLY A 18 2.62 25.33 -8.04
N LEU A 19 1.94 24.33 -7.49
CA LEU A 19 1.40 24.36 -6.11
C LEU A 19 2.52 24.54 -5.07
N LEU A 20 3.65 23.84 -5.23
CA LEU A 20 4.77 23.94 -4.30
C LEU A 20 5.51 25.27 -4.44
N GLU A 21 5.67 25.80 -5.66
CA GLU A 21 6.29 27.11 -5.93
C GLU A 21 5.41 28.25 -5.41
N ASP A 22 4.09 28.19 -5.58
CA ASP A 22 3.13 29.17 -5.05
C ASP A 22 3.15 29.19 -3.51
N ALA A 23 3.43 28.03 -2.87
CA ALA A 23 3.63 27.92 -1.44
C ALA A 23 5.01 28.40 -0.95
N GLY A 24 5.85 28.95 -1.85
CA GLY A 24 7.18 29.49 -1.54
C GLY A 24 8.29 28.44 -1.43
N HIS A 25 8.12 27.28 -2.04
CA HIS A 25 9.16 26.26 -2.13
C HIS A 25 9.92 26.34 -3.45
N GLU A 26 11.13 25.79 -3.50
CA GLU A 26 11.96 25.75 -4.71
C GLU A 26 11.91 24.35 -5.33
N VAL A 27 11.34 24.21 -6.52
CA VAL A 27 11.37 22.94 -7.26
C VAL A 27 12.63 22.90 -8.11
N VAL A 28 13.64 22.18 -7.62
CA VAL A 28 14.99 22.13 -8.22
C VAL A 28 15.10 21.20 -9.41
N ALA A 29 14.24 20.17 -9.49
CA ALA A 29 14.16 19.27 -10.63
C ALA A 29 12.78 18.63 -10.78
N ARG A 30 12.43 18.32 -12.04
CA ARG A 30 11.17 17.66 -12.44
C ARG A 30 11.51 16.56 -13.43
N VAL A 31 11.24 15.31 -13.07
CA VAL A 31 11.59 14.14 -13.88
C VAL A 31 10.39 13.23 -14.08
N GLY A 32 10.47 12.31 -15.05
CA GLY A 32 9.36 11.43 -15.42
C GLY A 32 9.61 9.96 -15.15
N ASP A 33 10.74 9.59 -14.54
CA ASP A 33 11.12 8.21 -14.28
C ASP A 33 12.02 8.07 -13.04
N ALA A 34 12.16 6.83 -12.56
CA ALA A 34 12.89 6.51 -11.35
C ALA A 34 14.42 6.67 -11.49
N GLU A 35 14.99 6.42 -12.67
CA GLU A 35 16.44 6.56 -12.91
C GLU A 35 16.84 8.03 -12.87
N ALA A 36 16.12 8.88 -13.59
CA ALA A 36 16.30 10.32 -13.55
C ALA A 36 16.11 10.89 -12.12
N LEU A 37 15.12 10.37 -11.35
CA LEU A 37 14.91 10.76 -9.96
C LEU A 37 16.17 10.53 -9.12
N LEU A 38 16.74 9.33 -9.17
CA LEU A 38 17.94 9.02 -8.38
C LEU A 38 19.13 9.90 -8.76
N ALA A 39 19.29 10.20 -10.06
CA ALA A 39 20.34 11.09 -10.56
C ALA A 39 20.19 12.51 -10.01
N VAL A 40 18.98 13.13 -10.11
CA VAL A 40 18.75 14.49 -9.63
C VAL A 40 18.78 14.62 -8.12
N VAL A 41 18.39 13.57 -7.37
CA VAL A 41 18.53 13.54 -5.91
C VAL A 41 20.00 13.57 -5.52
N ALA A 42 20.86 12.80 -6.18
CA ALA A 42 22.30 12.78 -5.93
C ALA A 42 22.99 14.10 -6.32
N GLU A 43 22.50 14.79 -7.37
CA GLU A 43 23.05 16.06 -7.84
C GLU A 43 22.63 17.24 -6.95
N HIS A 44 21.35 17.28 -6.56
CA HIS A 44 20.78 18.46 -5.91
C HIS A 44 20.68 18.36 -4.40
N GLU A 45 20.78 17.15 -3.82
CA GLU A 45 20.57 16.88 -2.39
C GLU A 45 19.36 17.65 -1.84
N PRO A 46 18.12 17.35 -2.35
CA PRO A 46 16.93 18.10 -1.99
C PRO A 46 16.49 17.79 -0.54
N ASP A 47 15.72 18.71 0.05
CA ASP A 47 15.08 18.49 1.34
C ASP A 47 13.96 17.44 1.25
N LEU A 48 13.22 17.43 0.11
CA LEU A 48 12.08 16.56 -0.12
C LEU A 48 12.05 16.02 -1.55
N ALA A 49 11.77 14.73 -1.70
CA ALA A 49 11.41 14.11 -2.98
C ALA A 49 9.92 13.74 -2.97
N VAL A 50 9.16 14.27 -3.92
CA VAL A 50 7.76 13.88 -4.20
C VAL A 50 7.78 12.88 -5.34
N VAL A 51 7.28 11.66 -5.11
CA VAL A 51 7.54 10.51 -5.98
C VAL A 51 6.24 9.79 -6.31
N ASP A 52 5.91 9.66 -7.59
CA ASP A 52 4.85 8.75 -8.04
C ASP A 52 5.31 7.29 -7.89
N VAL A 53 4.40 6.42 -7.49
CA VAL A 53 4.68 4.99 -7.35
C VAL A 53 4.98 4.35 -8.70
N ARG A 54 4.15 4.64 -9.70
CA ARG A 54 4.15 3.97 -11.01
C ARG A 54 4.75 4.85 -12.09
N MET A 55 5.98 4.57 -12.45
CA MET A 55 6.71 5.29 -13.48
C MET A 55 7.30 4.31 -14.49
N PRO A 56 7.73 4.79 -15.69
CA PRO A 56 8.46 3.94 -16.63
C PRO A 56 9.68 3.26 -15.99
N PRO A 57 10.12 2.05 -16.48
CA PRO A 57 9.63 1.42 -17.71
C PRO A 57 8.41 0.52 -17.54
N ASP A 58 8.18 -0.10 -16.38
CA ASP A 58 7.22 -1.19 -16.22
C ASP A 58 5.89 -0.73 -15.62
N TYR A 59 5.84 0.46 -15.02
CA TYR A 59 4.66 1.04 -14.36
C TYR A 59 4.13 0.18 -13.20
N GLU A 60 5.00 -0.47 -12.47
CA GLU A 60 4.67 -1.29 -11.31
C GLU A 60 4.99 -0.57 -10.00
N ASP A 61 6.22 -0.69 -9.51
CA ASP A 61 6.65 -0.18 -8.20
C ASP A 61 7.97 0.63 -8.26
N GLU A 62 8.32 1.14 -9.46
CA GLU A 62 9.59 1.84 -9.71
C GLU A 62 9.82 2.98 -8.73
N GLY A 63 8.78 3.79 -8.49
CA GLY A 63 8.86 4.91 -7.55
C GLY A 63 9.06 4.46 -6.11
N MET A 64 8.45 3.35 -5.69
CA MET A 64 8.65 2.80 -4.35
C MET A 64 10.07 2.28 -4.17
N ARG A 65 10.63 1.62 -5.19
CA ARG A 65 12.02 1.16 -5.17
C ARG A 65 12.99 2.34 -5.12
N ALA A 66 12.73 3.39 -5.91
CA ALA A 66 13.52 4.62 -5.86
C ALA A 66 13.40 5.32 -4.50
N ALA A 67 12.20 5.41 -3.91
CA ALA A 67 11.98 5.95 -2.58
C ALA A 67 12.80 5.19 -1.50
N ALA A 68 12.81 3.87 -1.56
CA ALA A 68 13.62 3.03 -0.66
C ALA A 68 15.12 3.28 -0.84
N ALA A 69 15.59 3.39 -2.08
CA ALA A 69 16.99 3.69 -2.39
C ALA A 69 17.41 5.10 -1.90
N ILE A 70 16.57 6.12 -2.10
CA ILE A 70 16.81 7.48 -1.60
C ILE A 70 16.96 7.48 -0.09
N ARG A 71 16.04 6.86 0.63
CA ARG A 71 16.07 6.79 2.10
C ARG A 71 17.33 6.09 2.63
N GLN A 72 17.86 5.13 1.90
CA GLN A 72 19.06 4.40 2.29
C GLN A 72 20.35 5.20 1.99
N SER A 73 20.42 5.84 0.80
CA SER A 73 21.62 6.51 0.32
C SER A 73 21.67 8.02 0.67
N HIS A 74 20.52 8.66 0.83
CA HIS A 74 20.37 10.09 1.13
C HIS A 74 19.41 10.28 2.33
N PRO A 75 19.83 9.91 3.55
CA PRO A 75 18.96 9.97 4.74
C PRO A 75 18.52 11.39 5.13
N GLY A 76 19.14 12.41 4.58
CA GLY A 76 18.76 13.82 4.73
C GLY A 76 17.60 14.24 3.82
N THR A 77 17.27 13.45 2.80
CA THR A 77 16.16 13.74 1.89
C THR A 77 14.91 13.03 2.38
N ALA A 78 13.89 13.78 2.75
CA ALA A 78 12.56 13.26 3.06
C ALA A 78 11.86 12.77 1.77
N VAL A 79 10.96 11.78 1.89
CA VAL A 79 10.27 11.21 0.73
C VAL A 79 8.77 11.22 0.94
N LEU A 80 8.02 11.84 0.02
CA LEU A 80 6.56 11.81 -0.03
C LEU A 80 6.11 11.07 -1.29
N VAL A 81 5.58 9.88 -1.10
CA VAL A 81 5.09 9.03 -2.18
C VAL A 81 3.63 9.37 -2.49
N LEU A 82 3.31 9.49 -3.78
CA LEU A 82 1.95 9.67 -4.30
C LEU A 82 1.52 8.41 -5.06
N SER A 83 0.31 7.91 -4.82
CA SER A 83 -0.21 6.72 -5.48
C SER A 83 -1.67 6.86 -5.88
N GLN A 84 -2.08 6.28 -7.00
CA GLN A 84 -3.49 6.15 -7.36
C GLN A 84 -4.20 5.04 -6.57
N HIS A 85 -3.46 4.04 -6.12
CA HIS A 85 -4.00 2.86 -5.42
C HIS A 85 -3.17 2.54 -4.18
N ILE A 86 -3.80 1.84 -3.24
CA ILE A 86 -3.11 1.41 -2.02
C ILE A 86 -2.22 0.21 -2.33
N GLU A 87 -0.90 0.43 -2.35
CA GLU A 87 0.09 -0.64 -2.52
C GLU A 87 0.70 -0.99 -1.17
N THR A 88 0.15 -2.04 -0.55
CA THR A 88 0.45 -2.39 0.83
C THR A 88 1.86 -2.93 1.04
N ARG A 89 2.41 -3.62 0.04
CA ARG A 89 3.64 -4.42 0.16
C ARG A 89 4.86 -3.57 0.56
N HIS A 90 5.13 -2.49 -0.14
CA HIS A 90 6.27 -1.61 0.12
C HIS A 90 5.96 -0.49 1.12
N ALA A 91 4.69 -0.08 1.23
CA ALA A 91 4.29 0.95 2.18
C ALA A 91 4.57 0.54 3.63
N VAL A 92 4.38 -0.74 4.00
CA VAL A 92 4.68 -1.26 5.34
C VAL A 92 6.15 -1.06 5.71
N GLU A 93 7.06 -1.44 4.82
CA GLU A 93 8.51 -1.38 5.06
C GLU A 93 8.98 0.06 5.21
N LEU A 94 8.49 0.95 4.35
CA LEU A 94 8.90 2.36 4.35
C LEU A 94 8.31 3.14 5.54
N VAL A 95 7.07 2.85 5.93
CA VAL A 95 6.46 3.42 7.15
C VAL A 95 7.18 2.92 8.40
N ALA A 96 7.55 1.65 8.46
CA ALA A 96 8.25 1.05 9.59
C ALA A 96 9.70 1.58 9.75
N ALA A 97 10.31 2.09 8.67
CA ALA A 97 11.67 2.63 8.69
C ALA A 97 11.81 4.00 9.39
N GLY A 98 10.74 4.57 9.94
CA GLY A 98 10.76 5.80 10.75
C GLY A 98 10.45 7.08 9.99
N GLY A 99 10.63 8.23 10.66
CA GLY A 99 10.26 9.56 10.15
C GLY A 99 10.92 9.99 8.83
N GLY A 100 10.44 11.08 8.26
CA GLY A 100 10.87 11.56 6.95
C GLY A 100 10.25 10.79 5.77
N PHE A 101 9.12 10.10 5.99
CA PHE A 101 8.39 9.38 4.96
C PHE A 101 6.90 9.69 4.99
N GLY A 102 6.32 9.90 3.81
CA GLY A 102 4.88 10.04 3.61
C GLY A 102 4.37 9.17 2.47
N TYR A 103 3.13 8.76 2.58
CA TYR A 103 2.39 8.02 1.54
C TYR A 103 0.97 8.57 1.44
N LEU A 104 0.66 9.24 0.36
CA LEU A 104 -0.66 9.81 0.09
C LEU A 104 -1.29 9.21 -1.16
N LEU A 105 -2.60 9.10 -1.14
CA LEU A 105 -3.35 8.85 -2.38
C LEU A 105 -3.39 10.13 -3.23
N LYS A 106 -3.28 9.99 -4.57
CA LYS A 106 -3.32 11.15 -5.49
C LYS A 106 -4.62 11.96 -5.37
N ASP A 107 -5.72 11.35 -4.92
CA ASP A 107 -6.97 12.06 -4.63
C ASP A 107 -6.83 13.07 -3.48
N ARG A 108 -5.89 12.86 -2.55
CA ARG A 108 -5.60 13.83 -1.46
C ARG A 108 -4.86 15.07 -1.91
N VAL A 109 -4.17 15.00 -3.05
CA VAL A 109 -3.51 16.19 -3.65
C VAL A 109 -4.53 17.23 -4.12
N LEU A 110 -5.80 16.83 -4.29
CA LEU A 110 -6.89 17.74 -4.61
C LEU A 110 -7.21 18.71 -3.47
N ASP A 111 -6.89 18.36 -2.22
CA ASP A 111 -6.86 19.29 -1.10
C ASP A 111 -5.43 19.83 -0.93
N VAL A 112 -5.22 21.04 -1.45
CA VAL A 112 -3.89 21.65 -1.50
C VAL A 112 -3.31 21.86 -0.11
N ASP A 113 -4.12 22.28 0.86
CA ASP A 113 -3.68 22.54 2.22
C ASP A 113 -3.22 21.25 2.91
N ASP A 114 -3.96 20.15 2.75
CA ASP A 114 -3.60 18.83 3.27
C ASP A 114 -2.30 18.30 2.65
N PHE A 115 -2.12 18.50 1.34
CA PHE A 115 -0.89 18.09 0.62
C PHE A 115 0.34 18.88 1.12
N LEU A 116 0.23 20.21 1.20
CA LEU A 116 1.32 21.07 1.67
C LEU A 116 1.67 20.79 3.14
N ASP A 117 0.67 20.50 3.98
CA ASP A 117 0.88 20.14 5.37
C ASP A 117 1.59 18.78 5.51
N ALA A 118 1.21 17.81 4.69
CA ALA A 118 1.89 16.53 4.61
C ALA A 118 3.35 16.66 4.18
N ALA A 119 3.63 17.43 3.12
CA ALA A 119 4.97 17.71 2.64
C ALA A 119 5.86 18.35 3.73
N ARG A 120 5.32 19.31 4.47
CA ARG A 120 6.02 19.97 5.58
C ARG A 120 6.31 18.98 6.72
N ARG A 121 5.31 18.22 7.19
CA ARG A 121 5.48 17.22 8.27
C ARG A 121 6.54 16.20 7.94
N VAL A 122 6.54 15.70 6.70
CA VAL A 122 7.52 14.70 6.24
C VAL A 122 8.92 15.30 6.23
N ASN A 123 9.07 16.52 5.72
CA ASN A 123 10.36 17.23 5.70
C ASN A 123 10.90 17.50 7.11
N GLU A 124 10.05 17.76 8.10
CA GLU A 124 10.43 17.95 9.50
C GLU A 124 10.79 16.65 10.23
N GLY A 125 10.87 15.53 9.51
CA GLY A 125 11.18 14.21 10.06
C GLY A 125 9.99 13.48 10.65
N GLY A 126 8.75 14.01 10.48
CA GLY A 126 7.50 13.32 10.82
C GLY A 126 7.09 12.31 9.76
N SER A 127 5.84 11.86 9.85
CA SER A 127 5.22 10.97 8.86
C SER A 127 3.87 11.51 8.40
N ALA A 128 3.53 11.27 7.15
CA ALA A 128 2.23 11.57 6.58
C ALA A 128 1.71 10.35 5.81
N VAL A 129 0.82 9.59 6.42
CA VAL A 129 0.24 8.38 5.81
C VAL A 129 -1.26 8.56 5.68
N ASP A 130 -1.79 8.32 4.48
CA ASP A 130 -3.23 8.39 4.25
C ASP A 130 -3.99 7.45 5.19
N PRO A 131 -5.09 7.87 5.83
CA PRO A 131 -5.88 7.02 6.72
C PRO A 131 -6.38 5.74 6.05
N GLU A 132 -6.69 5.75 4.77
CA GLU A 132 -7.11 4.56 4.02
C GLU A 132 -5.95 3.57 3.87
N VAL A 133 -4.73 4.07 3.64
CA VAL A 133 -3.51 3.25 3.61
C VAL A 133 -3.28 2.61 4.98
N VAL A 134 -3.37 3.40 6.07
CA VAL A 134 -3.26 2.88 7.44
C VAL A 134 -4.30 1.80 7.72
N SER A 135 -5.57 2.04 7.37
CA SER A 135 -6.66 1.06 7.55
C SER A 135 -6.38 -0.24 6.79
N THR A 136 -5.89 -0.13 5.56
CA THR A 136 -5.55 -1.29 4.72
C THR A 136 -4.35 -2.06 5.29
N LEU A 137 -3.31 -1.36 5.75
CA LEU A 137 -2.14 -1.98 6.38
C LEU A 137 -2.52 -2.73 7.67
N LEU A 138 -3.38 -2.14 8.50
CA LEU A 138 -3.88 -2.78 9.72
C LEU A 138 -4.76 -4.00 9.40
N SER A 139 -5.57 -3.95 8.34
CA SER A 139 -6.39 -5.08 7.91
C SER A 139 -5.55 -6.21 7.30
N THR A 140 -4.49 -5.89 6.56
CA THR A 140 -3.53 -6.87 6.00
C THR A 140 -2.77 -7.58 7.12
N LYS A 141 -2.27 -6.84 8.12
CA LYS A 141 -1.59 -7.40 9.28
C LYS A 141 -2.51 -8.28 10.13
N ARG A 142 -3.79 -7.89 10.28
CA ARG A 142 -4.81 -8.75 10.90
C ARG A 142 -5.10 -10.00 10.07
N GLY A 143 -5.07 -9.92 8.74
CA GLY A 143 -5.27 -11.06 7.86
C GLY A 143 -4.17 -12.12 7.97
N GLU A 144 -2.92 -11.73 8.07
CA GLU A 144 -1.78 -12.64 8.29
C GLU A 144 -1.84 -13.30 9.67
N ASP A 145 -2.12 -12.52 10.73
CA ASP A 145 -2.29 -13.04 12.09
C ASP A 145 -3.51 -13.97 12.19
N THR A 146 -4.63 -13.63 11.55
CA THR A 146 -5.85 -14.45 11.60
C THR A 146 -5.75 -15.75 10.81
N LEU A 147 -4.98 -15.81 9.71
CA LEU A 147 -4.64 -17.08 9.06
C LEU A 147 -3.74 -17.95 9.94
N GLY A 148 -2.91 -17.34 10.78
CA GLY A 148 -2.15 -18.02 11.82
C GLY A 148 -3.02 -18.76 12.83
N GLU A 149 -4.18 -18.24 13.17
CA GLU A 149 -5.16 -18.84 14.09
C GLU A 149 -5.91 -20.06 13.53
N LEU A 150 -5.86 -20.25 12.21
CA LEU A 150 -6.54 -21.39 11.57
C LEU A 150 -5.77 -22.69 11.86
N THR A 151 -6.50 -23.71 12.27
CA THR A 151 -5.96 -25.07 12.35
C THR A 151 -5.55 -25.59 10.96
N PRO A 152 -4.65 -26.58 10.87
CA PRO A 152 -4.29 -27.18 9.58
C PRO A 152 -5.53 -27.61 8.77
N ARG A 153 -6.55 -28.16 9.44
CA ARG A 153 -7.77 -28.61 8.80
C ARG A 153 -8.64 -27.48 8.28
N GLU A 154 -8.71 -26.38 8.99
CA GLU A 154 -9.42 -25.17 8.54
C GLU A 154 -8.71 -24.52 7.35
N ARG A 155 -7.37 -24.53 7.31
CA ARG A 155 -6.60 -24.06 6.14
C ARG A 155 -6.87 -24.91 4.90
N GLU A 156 -6.94 -26.26 5.03
CA GLU A 156 -7.30 -27.14 3.92
C GLU A 156 -8.72 -26.85 3.39
N VAL A 157 -9.68 -26.63 4.29
CA VAL A 157 -11.04 -26.27 3.90
C VAL A 157 -11.05 -24.92 3.19
N LEU A 158 -10.36 -23.91 3.71
CA LEU A 158 -10.30 -22.57 3.12
C LEU A 158 -9.60 -22.58 1.76
N ALA A 159 -8.53 -23.35 1.58
CA ALA A 159 -7.86 -23.55 0.30
C ALA A 159 -8.84 -24.12 -0.76
N LEU A 160 -9.60 -25.16 -0.40
CA LEU A 160 -10.61 -25.74 -1.30
C LEU A 160 -11.77 -24.80 -1.58
N MET A 161 -12.14 -23.92 -0.62
CA MET A 161 -13.08 -22.83 -0.88
C MET A 161 -12.53 -21.84 -1.90
N ALA A 162 -11.25 -21.52 -1.83
CA ALA A 162 -10.58 -20.62 -2.79
C ALA A 162 -10.49 -21.22 -4.19
N GLU A 163 -10.45 -22.57 -4.31
CA GLU A 163 -10.61 -23.28 -5.59
C GLU A 163 -12.06 -23.22 -6.15
N GLY A 164 -12.99 -22.55 -5.46
CA GLY A 164 -14.40 -22.45 -5.87
C GLY A 164 -15.26 -23.68 -5.55
N ARG A 165 -14.79 -24.61 -4.72
CA ARG A 165 -15.52 -25.87 -4.42
C ARG A 165 -16.71 -25.63 -3.51
N THR A 166 -17.79 -26.38 -3.73
CA THR A 166 -18.95 -26.44 -2.83
C THR A 166 -18.63 -27.25 -1.56
N ASN A 167 -19.42 -27.08 -0.50
CA ASN A 167 -19.26 -27.87 0.74
C ASN A 167 -19.35 -29.38 0.49
N ALA A 168 -20.22 -29.83 -0.40
CA ALA A 168 -20.33 -31.23 -0.81
C ALA A 168 -19.04 -31.75 -1.47
N ALA A 169 -18.45 -30.97 -2.37
CA ALA A 169 -17.19 -31.31 -3.03
C ALA A 169 -16.01 -31.35 -2.05
N ILE A 170 -15.95 -30.39 -1.10
CA ILE A 170 -14.96 -30.34 -0.03
C ILE A 170 -15.11 -31.56 0.89
N ALA A 171 -16.34 -31.88 1.31
CA ALA A 171 -16.65 -33.04 2.14
C ALA A 171 -16.14 -34.33 1.50
N LYS A 172 -16.46 -34.55 0.21
CA LYS A 172 -15.99 -35.72 -0.55
C LYS A 172 -14.48 -35.81 -0.62
N ARG A 173 -13.78 -34.66 -0.90
CA ARG A 173 -12.32 -34.64 -1.06
C ARG A 173 -11.57 -34.87 0.26
N LEU A 174 -12.14 -34.38 1.37
CA LEU A 174 -11.51 -34.46 2.69
C LEU A 174 -12.00 -35.64 3.53
N TRP A 175 -12.86 -36.49 2.95
CA TRP A 175 -13.51 -37.66 3.64
C TRP A 175 -14.27 -37.23 4.90
N LEU A 176 -15.02 -36.12 4.79
CA LEU A 176 -15.86 -35.56 5.85
C LEU A 176 -17.33 -35.59 5.47
N THR A 177 -18.22 -35.30 6.44
CA THR A 177 -19.62 -34.97 6.15
C THR A 177 -19.77 -33.50 5.77
N GLU A 178 -20.77 -33.11 5.00
CA GLU A 178 -21.07 -31.71 4.70
C GLU A 178 -21.27 -30.87 5.97
N ARG A 179 -21.93 -31.44 6.98
CA ARG A 179 -22.14 -30.79 8.28
C ARG A 179 -20.84 -30.48 8.98
N THR A 180 -19.84 -31.33 8.86
CA THR A 180 -18.48 -31.08 9.40
C THR A 180 -17.80 -29.93 8.65
N VAL A 181 -17.93 -29.91 7.33
CA VAL A 181 -17.41 -28.80 6.51
C VAL A 181 -18.09 -27.49 6.87
N GLU A 182 -19.41 -27.45 7.05
CA GLU A 182 -20.13 -26.26 7.50
C GLU A 182 -19.63 -25.75 8.86
N THR A 183 -19.31 -26.66 9.78
CA THR A 183 -18.75 -26.33 11.08
C THR A 183 -17.37 -25.68 10.92
N HIS A 184 -16.50 -26.24 10.09
CA HIS A 184 -15.20 -25.63 9.78
C HIS A 184 -15.36 -24.25 9.11
N VAL A 185 -16.24 -24.11 8.12
CA VAL A 185 -16.52 -22.84 7.47
C VAL A 185 -16.98 -21.79 8.48
N ARG A 186 -17.89 -22.14 9.40
CA ARG A 186 -18.34 -21.21 10.46
C ARG A 186 -17.20 -20.80 11.37
N SER A 187 -16.34 -21.73 11.78
CA SER A 187 -15.17 -21.46 12.59
C SER A 187 -14.17 -20.55 11.87
N ILE A 188 -13.88 -20.83 10.60
CA ILE A 188 -13.02 -20.00 9.74
C ILE A 188 -13.54 -18.57 9.69
N LEU A 189 -14.83 -18.37 9.36
CA LEU A 189 -15.45 -17.06 9.27
C LEU A 189 -15.36 -16.29 10.60
N GLY A 190 -15.54 -16.99 11.74
CA GLY A 190 -15.37 -16.41 13.07
C GLY A 190 -13.94 -15.96 13.36
N LYS A 191 -12.95 -16.82 13.07
CA LYS A 191 -11.52 -16.53 13.27
C LYS A 191 -11.01 -15.43 12.35
N LEU A 192 -11.53 -15.34 11.13
CA LEU A 192 -11.25 -14.26 10.20
C LEU A 192 -11.97 -12.94 10.54
N GLY A 193 -12.74 -12.89 11.63
CA GLY A 193 -13.48 -11.70 12.06
C GLY A 193 -14.63 -11.29 11.12
N LEU A 194 -15.09 -12.20 10.24
CA LEU A 194 -16.14 -11.93 9.27
C LEU A 194 -17.52 -12.12 9.93
N SER A 195 -18.00 -11.08 10.61
CA SER A 195 -19.31 -11.03 11.26
C SER A 195 -20.47 -11.03 10.26
N ILE A 196 -21.68 -11.32 10.74
CA ILE A 196 -22.89 -11.33 9.91
C ILE A 196 -23.25 -9.87 9.58
N SER A 197 -22.98 -9.43 8.34
CA SER A 197 -23.58 -8.25 7.74
C SER A 197 -24.62 -8.70 6.69
N GLY A 198 -25.67 -7.90 6.51
CA GLY A 198 -26.75 -8.27 5.58
C GLY A 198 -26.35 -8.21 4.10
N ASP A 199 -25.26 -7.48 3.79
CA ASP A 199 -24.92 -7.10 2.41
C ASP A 199 -23.68 -7.84 1.85
N ASP A 200 -22.92 -8.58 2.68
CA ASP A 200 -21.66 -9.19 2.26
C ASP A 200 -21.70 -10.72 2.15
N HIS A 201 -21.21 -11.25 1.04
CA HIS A 201 -20.97 -12.68 0.87
C HIS A 201 -19.69 -13.11 1.61
N ARG A 202 -19.81 -13.39 2.91
CA ARG A 202 -18.71 -13.77 3.82
C ARG A 202 -17.79 -14.87 3.28
N ARG A 203 -18.33 -15.82 2.53
CA ARG A 203 -17.53 -16.86 1.87
C ARG A 203 -16.55 -16.26 0.85
N VAL A 204 -17.00 -15.27 0.09
CA VAL A 204 -16.14 -14.54 -0.88
C VAL A 204 -15.07 -13.75 -0.14
N LEU A 205 -15.44 -13.05 0.94
CA LEU A 205 -14.48 -12.31 1.76
C LEU A 205 -13.40 -13.22 2.37
N ALA A 206 -13.78 -14.40 2.86
CA ALA A 206 -12.83 -15.39 3.39
C ALA A 206 -11.83 -15.86 2.31
N VAL A 207 -12.34 -16.13 1.09
CA VAL A 207 -11.50 -16.51 -0.05
C VAL A 207 -10.55 -15.37 -0.45
N LEU A 208 -11.03 -14.13 -0.51
CA LEU A 208 -10.19 -12.97 -0.80
C LEU A 208 -9.10 -12.77 0.25
N THR A 209 -9.44 -12.95 1.54
CA THR A 209 -8.45 -12.89 2.63
C THR A 209 -7.37 -13.97 2.46
N TYR A 210 -7.78 -15.19 2.10
CA TYR A 210 -6.84 -16.29 1.83
C TYR A 210 -5.93 -15.98 0.64
N LEU A 211 -6.51 -15.57 -0.49
CA LEU A 211 -5.73 -15.30 -1.71
C LEU A 211 -4.73 -14.15 -1.52
N ARG A 212 -5.11 -13.08 -0.81
CA ARG A 212 -4.22 -11.96 -0.49
C ARG A 212 -2.98 -12.37 0.32
N ALA A 213 -3.11 -13.35 1.21
CA ALA A 213 -1.99 -13.85 2.01
C ALA A 213 -0.99 -14.72 1.22
N PHE A 214 -1.36 -15.20 0.02
CA PHE A 214 -0.52 -16.05 -0.84
C PHE A 214 -0.16 -15.39 -2.17
N THR A 215 -0.65 -14.19 -2.46
CA THR A 215 -0.21 -13.40 -3.59
C THR A 215 1.04 -12.63 -3.16
N VAL A 216 2.15 -13.38 -3.22
CA VAL A 216 3.52 -12.89 -3.02
C VAL A 216 4.13 -12.61 -4.37
#